data_09acaacb73beb4e11137fd42453709ab
#
_entry.id   09acaacb73beb4e11137fd42453709ab
#
_cell.length_a   1.000
_cell.length_b   1.000
_cell.length_c   1.000
_cell.angle_alpha   90.00
_cell.angle_beta   90.00
_cell.angle_gamma   90.00
#
_symmetry.space_group_name_H-M   'P 1'
#
loop_
_entity.id
_entity.type
_entity.pdbx_description
1 polymer ?
#
loop_
_entity_poly.entity_id
_entity_poly.type
_entity_poly.pdbx_seq_one_letter_code
_entity_poly.pdbx_strand_id
1 'polypeptide(L)'
;WVQTYFGRGCFGQCIFCLWPQTLMGRTYRKRSLDSIFAELDYIRDRAPYVKELMIDDDTFSFDLKRMQEFCERKLAGGYTINWCANVRPTIANVELLALMKKAGCRAVVAGYESGSPEILKRIKKGITVERMAAFADAARQAGIQVHGDFIIGLPGETPETIEMTY
;
A
#
# COMPACT_ATOMS: atom_id res chain seq x y z
N TRP A 1 17.84 -1.60 2.78
CA TRP A 1 16.57 -0.94 3.07
C TRP A 1 16.27 -0.96 4.56
N VAL A 2 15.36 -0.11 5.01
CA VAL A 2 14.87 -0.07 6.38
C VAL A 2 13.33 -0.08 6.36
N GLN A 3 12.74 -0.78 7.33
CA GLN A 3 11.30 -0.83 7.56
C GLN A 3 10.88 0.30 8.49
N THR A 4 9.80 0.98 8.17
CA THR A 4 9.23 2.05 8.98
C THR A 4 7.70 2.00 8.96
N TYR A 5 7.07 2.63 9.94
CA TYR A 5 5.62 2.72 10.04
C TYR A 5 5.19 4.18 10.11
N PHE A 6 4.35 4.59 9.20
CA PHE A 6 3.73 5.93 9.19
C PHE A 6 2.37 5.93 9.88
N GLY A 7 1.74 4.77 9.93
CA GLY A 7 0.51 4.50 10.65
C GLY A 7 0.38 3.04 11.04
N ARG A 8 -0.58 2.74 11.88
CA ARG A 8 -0.91 1.38 12.31
C ARG A 8 -2.41 1.20 12.46
N GLY A 9 -2.88 0.01 12.18
CA GLY A 9 -4.27 -0.38 12.27
C GLY A 9 -4.99 -0.33 10.93
N CYS A 10 -5.94 -1.23 10.75
CA CYS A 10 -6.73 -1.38 9.55
C CYS A 10 -8.20 -1.56 9.90
N PHE A 11 -9.07 -0.67 9.41
CA PHE A 11 -10.52 -0.80 9.60
C PHE A 11 -11.17 -1.79 8.63
N GLY A 12 -10.40 -2.45 7.77
CA GLY A 12 -10.86 -3.51 6.89
C GLY A 12 -11.42 -4.70 7.67
N GLN A 13 -12.40 -5.37 7.09
CA GLN A 13 -13.11 -6.51 7.73
C GLN A 13 -12.76 -7.85 7.07
N CYS A 14 -11.63 -7.92 6.36
CA CYS A 14 -11.19 -9.13 5.67
C CYS A 14 -11.09 -10.29 6.65
N ILE A 15 -11.81 -11.40 6.37
CA ILE A 15 -11.94 -12.51 7.31
C ILE A 15 -10.67 -13.36 7.44
N PHE A 16 -9.77 -13.29 6.48
CA PHE A 16 -8.51 -14.01 6.47
C PHE A 16 -7.38 -13.25 7.20
N CYS A 17 -7.56 -11.94 7.43
CA CYS A 17 -6.49 -11.07 7.92
C CYS A 17 -6.33 -11.18 9.44
N LEU A 18 -5.13 -11.52 9.87
CA LEU A 18 -4.76 -11.67 11.28
C LEU A 18 -4.45 -10.33 11.97
N TRP A 19 -3.88 -9.37 11.23
CA TRP A 19 -3.28 -8.15 11.79
C TRP A 19 -4.21 -7.30 12.66
N PRO A 20 -5.45 -6.96 12.22
CA PRO A 20 -6.35 -6.16 13.05
C PRO A 20 -6.79 -6.88 14.33
N GLN A 21 -6.68 -8.23 14.35
CA GLN A 21 -7.13 -9.06 15.46
C GLN A 21 -6.05 -9.26 16.52
N THR A 22 -4.79 -9.08 16.19
CA THR A 22 -3.65 -9.40 17.05
C THR A 22 -2.84 -8.19 17.46
N LEU A 23 -2.22 -7.48 16.52
CA LEU A 23 -1.20 -6.46 16.81
C LEU A 23 -1.66 -5.03 16.56
N MET A 24 -2.37 -4.79 15.46
CA MET A 24 -2.55 -3.44 14.94
C MET A 24 -3.90 -2.81 15.32
N GLY A 25 -4.92 -3.62 15.60
CA GLY A 25 -6.28 -3.16 15.91
C GLY A 25 -7.02 -2.61 14.69
N ARG A 26 -8.31 -2.27 14.89
CA ARG A 26 -9.20 -1.81 13.81
C ARG A 26 -9.29 -0.28 13.68
N THR A 27 -8.48 0.46 14.42
CA THR A 27 -8.43 1.92 14.34
C THR A 27 -7.12 2.33 13.70
N TYR A 28 -7.20 3.04 12.57
CA TYR A 28 -6.00 3.56 11.90
C TYR A 28 -5.44 4.75 12.70
N ARG A 29 -4.27 4.56 13.29
CA ARG A 29 -3.54 5.55 14.09
C ARG A 29 -2.35 6.07 13.29
N LYS A 30 -2.30 7.38 13.06
CA LYS A 30 -1.30 8.05 12.23
C LYS A 30 -0.23 8.73 13.09
N ARG A 31 1.03 8.60 12.70
CA ARG A 31 2.10 9.48 13.16
C ARG A 31 1.94 10.86 12.50
N SER A 32 2.40 11.93 13.12
CA SER A 32 2.48 13.22 12.42
C SER A 32 3.50 13.17 11.28
N LEU A 33 3.31 13.98 10.25
CA LEU A 33 4.32 14.10 9.19
C LEU A 33 5.64 14.63 9.73
N ASP A 34 5.62 15.53 10.71
CA ASP A 34 6.85 16.02 11.35
C ASP A 34 7.65 14.89 12.00
N SER A 35 6.97 13.97 12.70
CA SER A 35 7.63 12.77 13.25
C SER A 35 8.24 11.88 12.17
N ILE A 36 7.58 11.74 11.03
CA ILE A 36 8.09 10.96 9.90
C ILE A 36 9.32 11.64 9.30
N PHE A 37 9.26 12.95 9.06
CA PHE A 37 10.39 13.67 8.48
C PHE A 37 11.59 13.77 9.43
N ALA A 38 11.37 13.85 10.74
CA ALA A 38 12.44 13.73 11.73
C ALA A 38 13.14 12.35 11.66
N GLU A 39 12.39 11.25 11.40
CA GLU A 39 12.99 9.93 11.16
C GLU A 39 13.75 9.88 9.84
N LEU A 40 13.26 10.51 8.77
CA LEU A 40 13.99 10.59 7.50
C LEU A 40 15.31 11.37 7.67
N ASP A 41 15.30 12.46 8.42
CA ASP A 41 16.51 13.20 8.77
C ASP A 41 17.49 12.33 9.56
N TYR A 42 17.00 11.60 10.56
CA TYR A 42 17.82 10.66 11.32
C TYR A 42 18.44 9.58 10.43
N ILE A 43 17.65 8.98 9.52
CA ILE A 43 18.14 7.97 8.57
C ILE A 43 19.20 8.58 7.65
N ARG A 44 18.96 9.78 7.10
CA ARG A 44 19.93 10.48 6.24
C ARG A 44 21.25 10.68 6.96
N ASP A 45 21.20 11.11 8.22
CA ASP A 45 22.39 11.56 8.97
C ASP A 45 23.13 10.39 9.63
N ARG A 46 22.41 9.35 10.07
CA ARG A 46 22.98 8.24 10.83
C ARG A 46 23.13 6.92 10.05
N ALA A 47 22.38 6.79 8.95
CA ALA A 47 22.38 5.59 8.13
C ALA A 47 22.39 5.90 6.62
N PRO A 48 23.37 6.70 6.12
CA PRO A 48 23.40 7.16 4.71
C PRO A 48 23.57 6.00 3.70
N TYR A 49 23.91 4.82 4.17
CA TYR A 49 23.95 3.58 3.38
C TYR A 49 22.56 3.01 3.08
N VAL A 50 21.51 3.43 3.77
CA VAL A 50 20.13 3.02 3.51
C VAL A 50 19.65 3.69 2.22
N LYS A 51 19.21 2.90 1.24
CA LYS A 51 18.81 3.39 -0.09
C LYS A 51 17.31 3.35 -0.31
N GLU A 52 16.56 2.64 0.53
CA GLU A 52 15.13 2.45 0.36
C GLU A 52 14.42 2.26 1.70
N LEU A 53 13.21 2.81 1.78
CA LEU A 53 12.27 2.58 2.89
C LEU A 53 11.21 1.58 2.47
N MET A 54 10.87 0.64 3.35
CA MET A 54 9.61 -0.08 3.30
C MET A 54 8.64 0.58 4.30
N ILE A 55 7.63 1.28 3.81
CA ILE A 55 6.53 1.80 4.62
C ILE A 55 5.57 0.63 4.86
N ASP A 56 5.73 -0.02 6.01
CA ASP A 56 5.05 -1.27 6.33
C ASP A 56 3.76 -1.01 7.15
N ASP A 57 3.03 0.01 6.76
CA ASP A 57 1.67 0.24 7.25
C ASP A 57 0.75 -0.90 6.81
N ASP A 58 -0.25 -1.25 7.62
CA ASP A 58 -1.31 -2.20 7.20
C ASP A 58 -2.00 -1.77 5.90
N THR A 59 -2.08 -0.47 5.68
CA THR A 59 -2.49 0.14 4.41
C THR A 59 -2.10 1.61 4.38
N PHE A 60 -1.04 1.95 3.70
CA PHE A 60 -0.58 3.33 3.52
C PHE A 60 -1.61 4.21 2.81
N SER A 61 -2.42 3.61 1.93
CA SER A 61 -3.40 4.31 1.08
C SER A 61 -4.74 4.66 1.74
N PHE A 62 -4.90 4.53 3.06
CA PHE A 62 -6.14 4.91 3.73
C PHE A 62 -6.41 6.42 3.75
N ASP A 63 -5.38 7.24 3.70
CA ASP A 63 -5.47 8.70 3.71
C ASP A 63 -4.72 9.26 2.50
N LEU A 64 -5.42 9.40 1.38
CA LEU A 64 -4.84 9.87 0.12
C LEU A 64 -4.33 11.31 0.20
N LYS A 65 -5.02 12.16 0.96
CA LYS A 65 -4.58 13.55 1.16
C LYS A 65 -3.25 13.60 1.90
N ARG A 66 -3.13 12.82 2.96
CA ARG A 66 -1.88 12.69 3.71
C ARG A 66 -0.74 12.10 2.87
N MET A 67 -1.05 11.12 2.02
CA MET A 67 -0.08 10.54 1.09
C MET A 67 0.43 11.57 0.08
N GLN A 68 -0.47 12.40 -0.44
CA GLN A 68 -0.12 13.53 -1.30
C GLN A 68 0.79 14.52 -0.56
N GLU A 69 0.40 14.97 0.64
CA GLU A 69 1.16 15.89 1.48
C GLU A 69 2.56 15.35 1.82
N PHE A 70 2.68 14.05 2.12
CA PHE A 70 3.98 13.40 2.30
C PHE A 70 4.84 13.51 1.06
N CYS A 71 4.30 13.20 -0.12
CA CYS A 71 5.04 13.28 -1.38
C CYS A 71 5.49 14.71 -1.71
N GLU A 72 4.60 15.68 -1.56
CA GLU A 72 4.89 17.10 -1.79
C GLU A 72 6.00 17.61 -0.86
N ARG A 73 5.87 17.31 0.43
CA ARG A 73 6.85 17.70 1.44
C ARG A 73 8.21 17.00 1.24
N LYS A 74 8.19 15.72 0.82
CA LYS A 74 9.42 14.98 0.50
C LYS A 74 10.19 15.62 -0.66
N LEU A 75 9.47 16.04 -1.70
CA LEU A 75 10.06 16.73 -2.85
C LEU A 75 10.58 18.11 -2.46
N ALA A 76 9.80 18.91 -1.75
CA ALA A 76 10.20 20.24 -1.31
C ALA A 76 11.42 20.21 -0.39
N GLY A 77 11.56 19.19 0.44
CA GLY A 77 12.71 19.00 1.34
C GLY A 77 13.93 18.33 0.69
N GLY A 78 13.87 17.98 -0.60
CA GLY A 78 15.00 17.37 -1.32
C GLY A 78 15.36 15.94 -0.86
N TYR A 79 14.43 15.22 -0.24
CA TYR A 79 14.68 13.84 0.21
C TYR A 79 14.71 12.86 -0.97
N THR A 80 15.88 12.29 -1.26
CA THR A 80 16.13 11.43 -2.43
C THR A 80 15.93 9.94 -2.16
N ILE A 81 15.78 9.51 -0.90
CA ILE A 81 15.62 8.10 -0.55
C ILE A 81 14.38 7.50 -1.24
N ASN A 82 14.55 6.36 -1.91
CA ASN A 82 13.44 5.64 -2.51
C ASN A 82 12.56 4.98 -1.45
N TRP A 83 11.35 4.60 -1.83
CA TRP A 83 10.43 3.92 -0.93
C TRP A 83 9.47 3.00 -1.65
N CYS A 84 8.94 2.04 -0.91
CA CYS A 84 7.82 1.19 -1.28
C CYS A 84 6.82 1.12 -0.11
N ALA A 85 5.58 0.72 -0.40
CA ALA A 85 4.52 0.69 0.62
C ALA A 85 3.46 -0.36 0.33
N ASN A 86 2.80 -0.85 1.40
CA ASN A 86 1.59 -1.65 1.28
C ASN A 86 0.38 -0.74 0.99
N VAL A 87 -0.37 -1.07 -0.05
CA VAL A 87 -1.55 -0.29 -0.45
C VAL A 87 -2.76 -1.19 -0.71
N ARG A 88 -3.95 -0.62 -0.61
CA ARG A 88 -5.13 -1.27 -1.20
C ARG A 88 -5.18 -0.90 -2.69
N PRO A 89 -5.53 -1.85 -3.58
CA PRO A 89 -5.61 -1.59 -5.02
C PRO A 89 -6.91 -0.82 -5.37
N THR A 90 -7.05 0.38 -4.79
CA THR A 90 -8.23 1.25 -4.95
C THR A 90 -7.86 2.65 -5.46
N ILE A 91 -6.56 2.93 -5.61
CA ILE A 91 -6.06 4.24 -6.05
C ILE A 91 -6.02 4.26 -7.58
N ALA A 92 -7.10 4.68 -8.23
CA ALA A 92 -7.14 4.83 -9.69
C ALA A 92 -6.85 6.28 -10.14
N ASN A 93 -6.11 7.05 -9.34
CA ASN A 93 -5.73 8.44 -9.65
C ASN A 93 -4.29 8.46 -10.18
N VAL A 94 -4.14 8.64 -11.49
CA VAL A 94 -2.85 8.63 -12.19
C VAL A 94 -1.96 9.78 -11.71
N GLU A 95 -2.52 10.97 -11.47
CA GLU A 95 -1.79 12.16 -11.03
C GLU A 95 -1.15 11.93 -9.66
N LEU A 96 -1.91 11.32 -8.73
CA LEU A 96 -1.40 10.98 -7.39
C LEU A 96 -0.30 9.91 -7.47
N LEU A 97 -0.50 8.89 -8.28
CA LEU A 97 0.52 7.85 -8.48
C LEU A 97 1.77 8.42 -9.17
N ALA A 98 1.61 9.34 -10.13
CA ALA A 98 2.74 10.04 -10.75
C ALA A 98 3.48 10.92 -9.74
N LEU A 99 2.77 11.59 -8.82
CA LEU A 99 3.38 12.33 -7.73
C LEU A 99 4.16 11.41 -6.78
N MET A 100 3.59 10.25 -6.42
CA MET A 100 4.31 9.23 -5.65
C MET A 100 5.60 8.79 -6.35
N LYS A 101 5.51 8.50 -7.66
CA LYS A 101 6.67 8.14 -8.47
C LYS A 101 7.74 9.22 -8.43
N LYS A 102 7.36 10.47 -8.66
CA LYS A 102 8.26 11.63 -8.61
C LYS A 102 8.90 11.77 -7.22
N ALA A 103 8.16 11.47 -6.16
CA ALA A 103 8.64 11.48 -4.78
C ALA A 103 9.48 10.23 -4.41
N GLY A 104 9.83 9.37 -5.38
CA GLY A 104 10.71 8.23 -5.19
C GLY A 104 10.00 6.92 -4.83
N CYS A 105 8.66 6.82 -5.00
CA CYS A 105 7.98 5.54 -4.91
C CYS A 105 8.41 4.63 -6.04
N ARG A 106 9.08 3.53 -5.71
CA ARG A 106 9.55 2.57 -6.71
C ARG A 106 8.51 1.49 -6.97
N ALA A 107 7.91 0.98 -5.91
CA ALA A 107 6.97 -0.12 -5.97
C ALA A 107 5.90 0.00 -4.89
N VAL A 108 4.78 -0.66 -5.12
CA VAL A 108 3.74 -0.87 -4.12
C VAL A 108 3.39 -2.35 -4.02
N VAL A 109 3.10 -2.80 -2.81
CA VAL A 109 2.57 -4.15 -2.55
C VAL A 109 1.06 -4.01 -2.40
N ALA A 110 0.30 -4.73 -3.22
CA ALA A 110 -1.14 -4.60 -3.31
C ALA A 110 -1.83 -5.96 -3.16
N GLY A 111 -2.59 -6.11 -2.09
CA GLY A 111 -3.37 -7.33 -1.87
C GLY A 111 -4.58 -7.38 -2.79
N TYR A 112 -4.50 -8.17 -3.86
CA TYR A 112 -5.61 -8.48 -4.77
C TYR A 112 -6.45 -9.65 -4.25
N GLU A 113 -5.82 -10.65 -3.68
CA GLU A 113 -6.32 -11.86 -3.04
C GLU A 113 -6.96 -12.84 -4.02
N SER A 114 -7.92 -12.42 -4.85
CA SER A 114 -8.63 -13.28 -5.81
C SER A 114 -9.13 -12.50 -7.02
N GLY A 115 -9.17 -13.13 -8.18
CA GLY A 115 -9.84 -12.63 -9.38
C GLY A 115 -11.34 -12.93 -9.42
N SER A 116 -11.87 -13.67 -8.44
CA SER A 116 -13.29 -14.00 -8.36
C SER A 116 -14.08 -12.96 -7.55
N PRO A 117 -15.09 -12.29 -8.16
CA PRO A 117 -15.98 -11.36 -7.43
C PRO A 117 -16.70 -12.02 -6.23
N GLU A 118 -17.08 -13.28 -6.38
CA GLU A 118 -17.72 -14.05 -5.30
C GLU A 118 -16.78 -14.24 -4.11
N ILE A 119 -15.56 -14.66 -4.37
CA ILE A 119 -14.56 -14.86 -3.32
C ILE A 119 -14.21 -13.53 -2.65
N LEU A 120 -13.97 -12.45 -3.42
CA LEU A 120 -13.72 -11.11 -2.87
C LEU A 120 -14.84 -10.65 -1.93
N LYS A 121 -16.11 -10.89 -2.29
CA LYS A 121 -17.26 -10.60 -1.44
C LYS A 121 -17.27 -11.47 -0.19
N ARG A 122 -17.04 -12.77 -0.33
CA ARG A 122 -17.03 -13.74 0.77
C ARG A 122 -15.96 -13.42 1.81
N ILE A 123 -14.77 -13.07 1.39
CA ILE A 123 -13.67 -12.69 2.29
C ILE A 123 -13.77 -11.26 2.82
N LYS A 124 -14.81 -10.53 2.45
CA LYS A 124 -15.06 -9.12 2.84
C LYS A 124 -13.88 -8.19 2.48
N LYS A 125 -13.25 -8.41 1.32
CA LYS A 125 -12.13 -7.56 0.88
C LYS A 125 -12.56 -6.13 0.60
N GLY A 126 -13.80 -5.91 0.14
CA GLY A 126 -14.37 -4.59 -0.12
C GLY A 126 -13.76 -3.87 -1.33
N ILE A 127 -13.30 -4.64 -2.32
CA ILE A 127 -12.85 -4.17 -3.63
C ILE A 127 -13.46 -5.04 -4.73
N THR A 128 -13.44 -4.54 -5.97
CA THR A 128 -13.91 -5.28 -7.15
C THR A 128 -12.76 -5.52 -8.13
N VAL A 129 -12.91 -6.50 -9.02
CA VAL A 129 -11.91 -6.83 -10.05
C VAL A 129 -11.65 -5.62 -10.96
N GLU A 130 -12.71 -4.87 -11.34
CA GLU A 130 -12.59 -3.67 -12.17
C GLU A 130 -11.75 -2.58 -11.49
N ARG A 131 -11.91 -2.40 -10.17
CA ARG A 131 -11.10 -1.45 -9.40
C ARG A 131 -9.64 -1.88 -9.33
N MET A 132 -9.39 -3.18 -9.18
CA MET A 132 -8.04 -3.74 -9.20
C MET A 132 -7.36 -3.51 -10.56
N ALA A 133 -8.08 -3.76 -11.65
CA ALA A 133 -7.59 -3.50 -13.01
C ALA A 133 -7.31 -2.01 -13.24
N ALA A 134 -8.24 -1.13 -12.86
CA ALA A 134 -8.05 0.31 -12.97
C ALA A 134 -6.84 0.82 -12.16
N PHE A 135 -6.60 0.27 -10.98
CA PHE A 135 -5.41 0.57 -10.18
C PHE A 135 -4.13 0.11 -10.88
N ALA A 136 -4.10 -1.12 -11.41
CA ALA A 136 -2.94 -1.65 -12.11
C ALA A 136 -2.58 -0.81 -13.35
N ASP A 137 -3.60 -0.40 -14.12
CA ASP A 137 -3.43 0.48 -15.27
C ASP A 137 -2.91 1.86 -14.89
N ALA A 138 -3.45 2.47 -13.84
CA ALA A 138 -3.00 3.77 -13.35
C ALA A 138 -1.54 3.70 -12.83
N ALA A 139 -1.18 2.64 -12.11
CA ALA A 139 0.18 2.42 -11.63
C ALA A 139 1.18 2.22 -12.79
N ARG A 140 0.78 1.46 -13.82
CA ARG A 140 1.57 1.27 -15.05
C ARG A 140 1.80 2.60 -15.78
N GLN A 141 0.76 3.43 -15.93
CA GLN A 141 0.86 4.76 -16.54
C GLN A 141 1.80 5.68 -15.75
N ALA A 142 1.75 5.61 -14.41
CA ALA A 142 2.64 6.38 -13.54
C ALA A 142 4.07 5.81 -13.44
N GLY A 143 4.35 4.64 -13.98
CA GLY A 143 5.65 3.98 -13.92
C GLY A 143 6.01 3.42 -12.54
N ILE A 144 5.00 3.08 -11.72
CA ILE A 144 5.17 2.40 -10.43
C ILE A 144 5.03 0.88 -10.63
N GLN A 145 5.97 0.12 -10.08
CA GLN A 145 5.86 -1.34 -10.05
C GLN A 145 4.79 -1.77 -9.05
N VAL A 146 3.97 -2.74 -9.43
CA VAL A 146 2.98 -3.36 -8.53
C VAL A 146 3.40 -4.80 -8.25
N HIS A 147 3.59 -5.11 -6.97
CA HIS A 147 3.66 -6.48 -6.48
C HIS A 147 2.26 -6.86 -6.02
N GLY A 148 1.58 -7.71 -6.79
CA GLY A 148 0.22 -8.16 -6.49
C GLY A 148 0.23 -9.44 -5.67
N ASP A 149 -0.38 -9.42 -4.49
CA ASP A 149 -0.54 -10.60 -3.66
C ASP A 149 -1.87 -11.28 -3.96
N PHE A 150 -1.82 -12.61 -4.16
CA PHE A 150 -2.96 -13.49 -4.36
C PHE A 150 -2.92 -14.65 -3.37
N ILE A 151 -4.08 -15.10 -2.91
CA ILE A 151 -4.22 -16.21 -1.98
C ILE A 151 -5.02 -17.32 -2.63
N ILE A 152 -4.47 -18.53 -2.63
CA ILE A 152 -5.17 -19.74 -3.03
C ILE A 152 -5.56 -20.52 -1.77
N GLY A 153 -6.77 -21.07 -1.74
CA GLY A 153 -7.33 -21.77 -0.58
C GLY A 153 -8.22 -20.88 0.30
N LEU A 154 -8.72 -19.77 -0.25
CA LEU A 154 -9.67 -18.91 0.43
C LEU A 154 -11.01 -19.66 0.68
N PRO A 155 -11.74 -19.34 1.76
CA PRO A 155 -13.00 -20.01 2.06
C PRO A 155 -14.00 -19.97 0.90
N GLY A 156 -14.42 -21.12 0.40
CA GLY A 156 -15.38 -21.29 -0.69
C GLY A 156 -14.79 -21.21 -2.09
N GLU A 157 -13.49 -21.25 -2.23
CA GLU A 157 -12.86 -21.39 -3.55
C GLU A 157 -13.19 -22.74 -4.17
N THR A 158 -13.31 -22.75 -5.48
CA THR A 158 -13.43 -23.90 -6.36
C THR A 158 -12.39 -23.81 -7.46
N PRO A 159 -12.11 -24.88 -8.23
CA PRO A 159 -11.22 -24.78 -9.39
C PRO A 159 -11.59 -23.63 -10.34
N GLU A 160 -12.90 -23.42 -10.56
CA GLU A 160 -13.38 -22.37 -11.48
C GLU A 160 -13.10 -20.96 -10.92
N THR A 161 -13.24 -20.73 -9.61
CA THR A 161 -12.93 -19.42 -9.00
C THR A 161 -11.43 -19.16 -8.89
N ILE A 162 -10.62 -20.22 -8.79
CA ILE A 162 -9.16 -20.13 -8.85
C ILE A 162 -8.72 -19.75 -10.27
N GLU A 163 -9.31 -20.37 -11.30
CA GLU A 163 -9.03 -20.06 -12.71
C GLU A 163 -9.29 -18.58 -13.05
N MET A 164 -10.27 -17.94 -12.41
CA MET A 164 -10.51 -16.50 -12.57
C MET A 164 -9.36 -15.61 -12.03
N THR A 165 -8.46 -16.17 -11.25
CA THR A 165 -7.33 -15.44 -10.65
C THR A 165 -6.09 -15.46 -11.55
N TYR A 166 -6.00 -16.42 -12.45
CA TYR A 166 -4.93 -16.55 -13.44
C TYR A 166 -5.25 -15.77 -14.72
#